data_85ca1b4e682822f7de464d1752c0f10a
#
_entry.id   85ca1b4e682822f7de464d1752c0f10a
#
_cell.length_a   1.000
_cell.length_b   1.000
_cell.length_c   1.000
_cell.angle_alpha   90.00
_cell.angle_beta   90.00
_cell.angle_gamma   90.00
#
_symmetry.space_group_name_H-M   'P 1'
#
loop_
_entity.id
_entity.type
_entity.pdbx_description
1 polymer ?
#
loop_
_entity_poly.entity_id
_entity_poly.type
_entity_poly.pdbx_seq_one_letter_code
_entity_poly.pdbx_strand_id
1 'polypeptide(L)'
;MKKSGENPQLLETLSELYRYSGNRTCAGDGLCAMSCPMGINTGDLTHILRQSEFPPGSTGYRAGKFAANHFAGIKSTLRPVLSLANAAHSLLGTSTMTSITRKMHSAWGLPQWTPAMPKSYKIRKSDQTPAMNNKVVYFPSCINQTMGLAKDSPVNQPLVKQMLSLLQKAGYEVIFPPKMEKLCCGTIWESKGMLDIADSKSTELEAALWEASEQGRYPVLCDQSPCLHRMRATIQKIKLYEPAEFIYTFLRDKLEFTPTDRPIAIHITCSMRKMGLANILISLAKLCSTQVFIPEEVGCCGFAGDKGFTQPELNTYALRKLRPQLTKAGIGIGYSNLSLIHI
;
A
#
# COMPACT_ATOMS: atom_id res chain seq x y z
N MET A 1 -26.65 -22.80 -12.64
CA MET A 1 -25.95 -24.01 -12.15
C MET A 1 -26.18 -24.24 -10.65
N LYS A 2 -25.72 -23.39 -9.74
CA LYS A 2 -25.90 -23.64 -8.30
C LYS A 2 -27.38 -23.65 -7.85
N LYS A 3 -28.27 -22.92 -8.52
CA LYS A 3 -29.70 -22.86 -8.27
C LYS A 3 -30.51 -23.88 -9.08
N SER A 4 -29.99 -24.33 -10.24
CA SER A 4 -30.70 -25.28 -11.12
C SER A 4 -30.34 -26.74 -10.86
N GLY A 5 -29.28 -27.00 -10.06
CA GLY A 5 -28.83 -28.39 -9.81
C GLY A 5 -28.24 -29.11 -11.03
N GLU A 6 -28.08 -28.38 -12.15
CA GLU A 6 -27.53 -28.94 -13.38
C GLU A 6 -26.03 -29.16 -13.25
N ASN A 7 -25.58 -30.37 -13.51
CA ASN A 7 -24.19 -30.80 -13.53
C ASN A 7 -23.36 -30.45 -12.27
N PRO A 8 -23.55 -31.14 -11.14
CA PRO A 8 -22.85 -30.88 -9.88
C PRO A 8 -21.30 -31.00 -10.00
N GLN A 9 -20.83 -31.96 -10.80
CA GLN A 9 -19.37 -32.16 -11.00
C GLN A 9 -18.73 -31.00 -11.69
N LEU A 10 -19.35 -30.44 -12.74
CA LEU A 10 -18.84 -29.27 -13.43
C LEU A 10 -18.82 -28.04 -12.48
N LEU A 11 -19.86 -27.89 -11.65
CA LEU A 11 -19.90 -26.81 -10.66
C LEU A 11 -18.76 -26.93 -9.65
N GLU A 12 -18.46 -28.12 -9.16
CA GLU A 12 -17.36 -28.37 -8.23
C GLU A 12 -16.03 -28.04 -8.87
N THR A 13 -15.76 -28.57 -10.08
CA THR A 13 -14.54 -28.29 -10.84
C THR A 13 -14.35 -26.78 -11.11
N LEU A 14 -15.38 -26.09 -11.56
CA LEU A 14 -15.34 -24.65 -11.81
C LEU A 14 -15.11 -23.85 -10.52
N SER A 15 -15.71 -24.29 -9.40
CA SER A 15 -15.53 -23.65 -8.10
C SER A 15 -14.11 -23.79 -7.57
N GLU A 16 -13.47 -24.95 -7.76
CA GLU A 16 -12.09 -25.19 -7.38
C GLU A 16 -11.11 -24.34 -8.24
N LEU A 17 -11.29 -24.36 -9.54
CA LEU A 17 -10.49 -23.56 -10.46
C LEU A 17 -10.64 -22.07 -10.16
N TYR A 18 -11.86 -21.60 -9.91
CA TYR A 18 -12.10 -20.20 -9.61
C TYR A 18 -11.56 -19.77 -8.23
N ARG A 19 -11.48 -20.69 -7.28
CA ARG A 19 -10.91 -20.41 -5.95
C ARG A 19 -9.47 -19.86 -6.05
N TYR A 20 -8.65 -20.47 -6.89
CA TYR A 20 -7.29 -19.96 -7.16
C TYR A 20 -7.32 -18.82 -8.17
N SER A 21 -7.76 -19.06 -9.40
CA SER A 21 -7.65 -18.12 -10.52
C SER A 21 -8.48 -16.84 -10.37
N GLY A 22 -9.55 -16.87 -9.59
CA GLY A 22 -10.38 -15.71 -9.27
C GLY A 22 -10.09 -15.17 -7.86
N ASN A 23 -10.60 -15.89 -6.83
CA ASN A 23 -10.62 -15.35 -5.48
C ASN A 23 -9.22 -15.11 -4.88
N ARG A 24 -8.26 -16.01 -5.06
CA ARG A 24 -6.94 -15.90 -4.44
C ARG A 24 -6.00 -14.97 -5.21
N THR A 25 -6.08 -14.94 -6.53
CA THR A 25 -5.11 -14.22 -7.38
C THR A 25 -5.61 -12.85 -7.84
N CYS A 26 -6.90 -12.56 -7.82
CA CYS A 26 -7.41 -11.24 -8.16
C CYS A 26 -6.89 -10.18 -7.19
N ALA A 27 -6.27 -9.13 -7.74
CA ALA A 27 -5.79 -7.99 -6.97
C ALA A 27 -6.93 -7.11 -6.42
N GLY A 28 -8.12 -7.15 -7.03
CA GLY A 28 -9.21 -6.22 -6.74
C GLY A 28 -8.87 -4.77 -7.09
N ASP A 29 -7.84 -4.56 -7.92
CA ASP A 29 -7.31 -3.23 -8.26
C ASP A 29 -8.15 -2.48 -9.31
N GLY A 30 -9.10 -3.16 -9.97
CA GLY A 30 -10.00 -2.59 -10.97
C GLY A 30 -9.34 -2.16 -12.28
N LEU A 31 -8.08 -2.53 -12.55
CA LEU A 31 -7.42 -2.25 -13.83
C LEU A 31 -8.11 -2.95 -15.01
N CYS A 32 -8.77 -4.08 -14.77
CA CYS A 32 -9.60 -4.75 -15.76
C CYS A 32 -10.72 -3.84 -16.30
N ALA A 33 -11.34 -3.02 -15.46
CA ALA A 33 -12.35 -2.04 -15.90
C ALA A 33 -11.74 -0.93 -16.79
N MET A 34 -10.53 -0.50 -16.48
CA MET A 34 -9.84 0.52 -17.29
C MET A 34 -9.44 0.00 -18.67
N SER A 35 -9.23 -1.29 -18.83
CA SER A 35 -8.90 -1.94 -20.10
C SER A 35 -10.13 -2.48 -20.84
N CYS A 36 -11.26 -2.55 -20.17
CA CYS A 36 -12.51 -3.06 -20.75
C CYS A 36 -13.28 -1.94 -21.45
N PRO A 37 -13.64 -2.06 -22.73
CA PRO A 37 -14.43 -1.02 -23.43
C PRO A 37 -15.81 -0.80 -22.81
N MET A 38 -16.34 -1.80 -22.08
CA MET A 38 -17.61 -1.72 -21.35
C MET A 38 -17.44 -1.30 -19.89
N GLY A 39 -16.22 -1.04 -19.42
CA GLY A 39 -15.94 -0.63 -18.05
C GLY A 39 -16.22 -1.72 -16.98
N ILE A 40 -16.27 -2.99 -17.36
CA ILE A 40 -16.61 -4.09 -16.44
C ILE A 40 -15.46 -4.33 -15.45
N ASN A 41 -15.75 -4.16 -14.16
CA ASN A 41 -14.82 -4.44 -13.06
C ASN A 41 -15.05 -5.85 -12.50
N THR A 42 -14.26 -6.81 -12.91
CA THR A 42 -14.33 -8.18 -12.36
C THR A 42 -13.84 -8.25 -10.90
N GLY A 43 -13.11 -7.24 -10.44
CA GLY A 43 -12.70 -7.12 -9.03
C GLY A 43 -13.91 -6.99 -8.08
N ASP A 44 -14.97 -6.29 -8.50
CA ASP A 44 -16.19 -6.12 -7.68
C ASP A 44 -16.89 -7.47 -7.49
N LEU A 45 -16.99 -8.28 -8.57
CA LEU A 45 -17.48 -9.65 -8.46
C LEU A 45 -16.64 -10.48 -7.49
N THR A 46 -15.32 -10.36 -7.55
CA THR A 46 -14.42 -11.07 -6.65
C THR A 46 -14.61 -10.65 -5.19
N HIS A 47 -14.85 -9.36 -4.92
CA HIS A 47 -15.15 -8.88 -3.57
C HIS A 47 -16.47 -9.49 -3.03
N ILE A 48 -17.52 -9.55 -3.86
CA ILE A 48 -18.79 -10.22 -3.49
C ILE A 48 -18.57 -11.70 -3.18
N LEU A 49 -17.80 -12.40 -3.99
CA LEU A 49 -17.50 -13.81 -3.77
C LEU A 49 -16.67 -14.04 -2.50
N ARG A 50 -15.69 -13.18 -2.22
CA ARG A 50 -14.92 -13.23 -0.96
C ARG A 50 -15.80 -12.96 0.26
N GLN A 51 -16.79 -12.09 0.15
CA GLN A 51 -17.77 -11.86 1.23
C GLN A 51 -18.50 -13.15 1.59
N SER A 52 -18.82 -14.00 0.60
CA SER A 52 -19.46 -15.29 0.85
C SER A 52 -18.54 -16.33 1.50
N GLU A 53 -17.22 -16.17 1.41
CA GLU A 53 -16.24 -17.04 2.09
C GLU A 53 -16.13 -16.74 3.60
N PHE A 54 -16.44 -15.51 4.02
CA PHE A 54 -16.37 -15.06 5.40
C PHE A 54 -17.72 -14.54 5.91
N PRO A 55 -18.76 -15.37 5.95
CA PRO A 55 -20.06 -14.93 6.45
C PRO A 55 -19.97 -14.50 7.91
N PRO A 56 -20.79 -13.54 8.36
CA PRO A 56 -20.88 -13.13 9.76
C PRO A 56 -21.00 -14.36 10.69
N GLY A 57 -20.18 -14.39 11.75
CA GLY A 57 -20.17 -15.50 12.69
C GLY A 57 -19.20 -16.65 12.35
N SER A 58 -18.65 -16.73 11.14
CA SER A 58 -17.60 -17.70 10.79
C SER A 58 -16.31 -17.44 11.58
N THR A 59 -15.46 -18.47 11.72
CA THR A 59 -14.16 -18.36 12.42
C THR A 59 -13.28 -17.29 11.77
N GLY A 60 -13.21 -17.27 10.43
CA GLY A 60 -12.43 -16.26 9.69
C GLY A 60 -12.96 -14.84 9.92
N TYR A 61 -14.28 -14.65 9.91
CA TYR A 61 -14.89 -13.36 10.22
C TYR A 61 -14.60 -12.92 11.66
N ARG A 62 -14.73 -13.83 12.66
CA ARG A 62 -14.41 -13.53 14.07
C ARG A 62 -12.95 -13.13 14.23
N ALA A 63 -12.04 -13.84 13.57
CA ALA A 63 -10.61 -13.51 13.58
C ALA A 63 -10.36 -12.12 12.95
N GLY A 64 -11.00 -11.80 11.82
CA GLY A 64 -10.94 -10.49 11.19
C GLY A 64 -11.45 -9.37 12.09
N LYS A 65 -12.58 -9.59 12.78
CA LYS A 65 -13.15 -8.63 13.74
C LYS A 65 -12.26 -8.45 14.97
N PHE A 66 -11.71 -9.56 15.51
CA PHE A 66 -10.73 -9.49 16.59
C PHE A 66 -9.50 -8.67 16.19
N ALA A 67 -8.96 -8.91 15.00
CA ALA A 67 -7.83 -8.17 14.45
C ALA A 67 -8.14 -6.66 14.31
N ALA A 68 -9.35 -6.30 13.88
CA ALA A 68 -9.77 -4.91 13.77
C ALA A 68 -9.83 -4.22 15.14
N ASN A 69 -10.41 -4.89 16.14
CA ASN A 69 -10.54 -4.35 17.50
C ASN A 69 -9.19 -4.22 18.23
N HIS A 70 -8.22 -5.10 17.91
CA HIS A 70 -6.91 -5.13 18.55
C HIS A 70 -5.77 -4.66 17.62
N PHE A 71 -6.10 -3.82 16.64
CA PHE A 71 -5.19 -3.45 15.56
C PHE A 71 -3.87 -2.80 16.04
N ALA A 72 -3.92 -1.94 17.04
CA ALA A 72 -2.72 -1.36 17.65
C ALA A 72 -1.81 -2.42 18.30
N GLY A 73 -2.39 -3.41 18.97
CA GLY A 73 -1.67 -4.53 19.56
C GLY A 73 -0.97 -5.37 18.49
N ILE A 74 -1.67 -5.69 17.40
CA ILE A 74 -1.10 -6.44 16.26
C ILE A 74 0.08 -5.68 15.64
N LYS A 75 -0.04 -4.37 15.40
CA LYS A 75 1.09 -3.56 14.93
C LYS A 75 2.26 -3.55 15.92
N SER A 76 1.98 -3.54 17.20
CA SER A 76 3.02 -3.59 18.24
C SER A 76 3.77 -4.93 18.26
N THR A 77 3.09 -6.04 18.05
CA THR A 77 3.72 -7.37 17.97
C THR A 77 4.45 -7.59 16.64
N LEU A 78 4.01 -6.98 15.56
CA LEU A 78 4.69 -7.06 14.27
C LEU A 78 6.10 -6.44 14.30
N ARG A 79 6.30 -5.36 15.05
CA ARG A 79 7.61 -4.69 15.14
C ARG A 79 8.74 -5.59 15.67
N PRO A 80 8.64 -6.27 16.81
CA PRO A 80 9.68 -7.19 17.26
C PRO A 80 9.89 -8.36 16.28
N VAL A 81 8.83 -8.85 15.61
CA VAL A 81 8.96 -9.90 14.59
C VAL A 81 9.81 -9.41 13.42
N LEU A 82 9.56 -8.21 12.90
CA LEU A 82 10.38 -7.60 11.85
C LEU A 82 11.83 -7.37 12.31
N SER A 83 12.04 -6.95 13.56
CA SER A 83 13.38 -6.77 14.11
C SER A 83 14.13 -8.09 14.18
N LEU A 84 13.46 -9.15 14.63
CA LEU A 84 14.04 -10.50 14.72
C LEU A 84 14.36 -11.05 13.32
N ALA A 85 13.43 -10.89 12.37
CA ALA A 85 13.65 -11.31 10.98
C ALA A 85 14.84 -10.56 10.35
N ASN A 86 15.00 -9.28 10.63
CA ASN A 86 16.16 -8.51 10.15
C ASN A 86 17.47 -8.95 10.83
N ALA A 87 17.46 -9.28 12.13
CA ALA A 87 18.62 -9.83 12.81
C ALA A 87 18.99 -11.20 12.24
N ALA A 88 18.01 -12.09 12.05
CA ALA A 88 18.22 -13.40 11.41
C ALA A 88 18.78 -13.24 9.99
N HIS A 89 18.26 -12.28 9.18
CA HIS A 89 18.81 -11.99 7.86
C HIS A 89 20.27 -11.52 7.93
N SER A 90 20.63 -10.74 8.93
CA SER A 90 22.01 -10.26 9.11
C SER A 90 22.98 -11.38 9.46
N LEU A 91 22.51 -12.42 10.19
CA LEU A 91 23.32 -13.57 10.60
C LEU A 91 23.38 -14.67 9.51
N LEU A 92 22.24 -15.01 8.91
CA LEU A 92 22.10 -16.15 8.00
C LEU A 92 22.34 -15.78 6.53
N GLY A 93 22.23 -14.51 6.19
CA GLY A 93 22.34 -14.03 4.82
C GLY A 93 21.09 -14.27 3.97
N THR A 94 21.04 -13.63 2.81
CA THR A 94 19.88 -13.60 1.90
C THR A 94 19.53 -14.98 1.34
N SER A 95 20.50 -15.75 0.90
CA SER A 95 20.28 -17.07 0.27
C SER A 95 19.63 -18.06 1.24
N THR A 96 20.17 -18.15 2.46
CA THR A 96 19.65 -19.06 3.50
C THR A 96 18.24 -18.67 3.92
N MET A 97 18.00 -17.38 4.19
CA MET A 97 16.66 -16.88 4.56
C MET A 97 15.63 -17.17 3.48
N THR A 98 15.96 -16.92 2.22
CA THR A 98 15.07 -17.19 1.08
C THR A 98 14.76 -18.69 0.97
N SER A 99 15.76 -19.55 1.14
CA SER A 99 15.57 -21.01 1.05
C SER A 99 14.70 -21.54 2.17
N ILE A 100 14.94 -21.13 3.40
CA ILE A 100 14.14 -21.53 4.57
C ILE A 100 12.69 -21.10 4.40
N THR A 101 12.46 -19.80 4.12
CA THR A 101 11.09 -19.27 4.03
C THR A 101 10.33 -19.80 2.81
N ARG A 102 11.01 -20.16 1.71
CA ARG A 102 10.40 -20.86 0.58
C ARG A 102 9.92 -22.26 0.97
N LYS A 103 10.71 -23.02 1.73
CA LYS A 103 10.28 -24.32 2.26
C LYS A 103 9.10 -24.19 3.23
N MET A 104 9.12 -23.18 4.10
CA MET A 104 8.01 -22.92 5.03
C MET A 104 6.75 -22.48 4.26
N HIS A 105 6.90 -21.71 3.19
CA HIS A 105 5.79 -21.34 2.33
C HIS A 105 5.16 -22.57 1.64
N SER A 106 5.98 -23.44 1.04
CA SER A 106 5.49 -24.64 0.36
C SER A 106 4.86 -25.66 1.30
N ALA A 107 5.34 -25.77 2.55
CA ALA A 107 4.81 -26.74 3.52
C ALA A 107 3.58 -26.22 4.29
N TRP A 108 3.53 -24.94 4.61
CA TRP A 108 2.53 -24.37 5.54
C TRP A 108 1.82 -23.13 5.01
N GLY A 109 2.09 -22.69 3.77
CA GLY A 109 1.48 -21.49 3.19
C GLY A 109 1.88 -20.18 3.89
N LEU A 110 2.99 -20.17 4.65
CA LEU A 110 3.44 -18.98 5.36
C LEU A 110 3.96 -17.93 4.36
N PRO A 111 3.89 -16.64 4.70
CA PRO A 111 4.42 -15.58 3.86
C PRO A 111 5.91 -15.77 3.56
N GLN A 112 6.30 -15.60 2.29
CA GLN A 112 7.71 -15.65 1.92
C GLN A 112 8.43 -14.39 2.39
N TRP A 113 9.63 -14.60 2.94
CA TRP A 113 10.55 -13.49 3.20
C TRP A 113 11.25 -13.08 1.90
N THR A 114 11.49 -11.79 1.76
CA THR A 114 12.22 -11.22 0.62
C THR A 114 13.37 -10.34 1.11
N PRO A 115 14.45 -10.16 0.31
CA PRO A 115 15.59 -9.29 0.68
C PRO A 115 15.16 -7.85 1.02
N ALA A 116 14.09 -7.40 0.40
CA ALA A 116 13.54 -6.07 0.62
C ALA A 116 12.62 -5.96 1.86
N MET A 117 12.50 -7.01 2.67
CA MET A 117 11.71 -6.95 3.91
C MET A 117 12.23 -5.82 4.81
N PRO A 118 11.38 -4.86 5.17
CA PRO A 118 11.80 -3.69 5.93
C PRO A 118 12.12 -4.02 7.39
N LYS A 119 13.00 -3.21 7.98
CA LYS A 119 13.19 -3.18 9.44
C LYS A 119 11.94 -2.63 10.11
N SER A 120 11.77 -2.93 11.40
CA SER A 120 10.71 -2.30 12.18
C SER A 120 10.90 -0.79 12.29
N TYR A 121 9.79 -0.05 12.33
CA TYR A 121 9.78 1.38 12.57
C TYR A 121 8.67 1.77 13.55
N LYS A 122 8.91 2.83 14.29
CA LYS A 122 7.91 3.44 15.18
C LYS A 122 8.08 4.95 15.15
N ILE A 123 6.99 5.66 14.88
CA ILE A 123 6.94 7.12 15.00
C ILE A 123 7.09 7.49 16.47
N ARG A 124 7.98 8.42 16.77
CA ARG A 124 8.31 8.88 18.13
C ARG A 124 7.72 10.26 18.37
N LYS A 125 7.56 10.63 19.64
CA LYS A 125 7.15 12.01 20.02
C LYS A 125 8.16 13.05 19.53
N SER A 126 9.44 12.69 19.42
CA SER A 126 10.49 13.57 18.87
C SER A 126 10.37 13.81 17.36
N ASP A 127 9.50 13.08 16.67
CA ASP A 127 9.27 13.28 15.23
C ASP A 127 8.20 14.36 14.96
N GLN A 128 7.75 15.09 15.99
CA GLN A 128 6.84 16.23 15.81
C GLN A 128 7.58 17.43 15.20
N THR A 129 6.90 18.14 14.30
CA THR A 129 7.41 19.40 13.75
C THR A 129 7.11 20.55 14.69
N PRO A 130 7.92 21.63 14.66
CA PRO A 130 7.60 22.84 15.42
C PRO A 130 6.31 23.48 14.93
N ALA A 131 5.71 24.34 15.79
CA ALA A 131 4.53 25.12 15.42
C ALA A 131 4.86 26.08 14.26
N MET A 132 3.99 26.09 13.24
CA MET A 132 4.12 26.90 12.04
C MET A 132 2.77 27.46 11.59
N ASN A 133 2.80 28.48 10.72
CA ASN A 133 1.58 29.12 10.23
C ASN A 133 0.71 28.22 9.36
N ASN A 134 1.34 27.40 8.51
CA ASN A 134 0.60 26.44 7.69
C ASN A 134 0.52 25.09 8.44
N LYS A 135 -0.63 24.46 8.39
CA LYS A 135 -0.85 23.17 9.06
C LYS A 135 -1.32 22.11 8.07
N VAL A 136 -0.90 20.89 8.30
CA VAL A 136 -1.34 19.70 7.55
C VAL A 136 -1.51 18.53 8.50
N VAL A 137 -2.62 17.81 8.38
CA VAL A 137 -2.79 16.53 9.07
C VAL A 137 -2.09 15.46 8.26
N TYR A 138 -1.14 14.79 8.85
CA TYR A 138 -0.45 13.67 8.21
C TYR A 138 -0.90 12.35 8.83
N PHE A 139 -1.53 11.52 8.01
CA PHE A 139 -1.91 10.15 8.35
C PHE A 139 -0.97 9.17 7.65
N PRO A 140 0.15 8.79 8.28
CA PRO A 140 0.98 7.70 7.77
C PRO A 140 0.19 6.40 7.75
N SER A 141 0.27 5.66 6.67
CA SER A 141 -0.36 4.35 6.58
C SER A 141 0.11 3.40 7.68
N CYS A 142 -0.68 2.38 7.99
CA CYS A 142 -0.31 1.38 9.01
C CYS A 142 1.03 0.69 8.68
N ILE A 143 1.35 0.53 7.40
CA ILE A 143 2.63 0.01 6.93
C ILE A 143 3.76 0.96 7.32
N ASN A 144 3.67 2.24 6.97
CA ASN A 144 4.70 3.24 7.26
C ASN A 144 4.82 3.59 8.75
N GLN A 145 3.79 3.28 9.56
CA GLN A 145 3.88 3.34 11.02
C GLN A 145 4.66 2.17 11.65
N THR A 146 4.82 1.05 10.94
CA THR A 146 5.39 -0.20 11.47
C THR A 146 6.65 -0.66 10.77
N MET A 147 6.79 -0.33 9.49
CA MET A 147 7.86 -0.74 8.59
C MET A 147 8.72 0.45 8.20
N GLY A 148 10.02 0.32 8.36
CA GLY A 148 11.02 1.31 7.99
C GLY A 148 11.71 0.97 6.67
N LEU A 149 13.04 1.03 6.67
CA LEU A 149 13.85 0.75 5.49
C LEU A 149 14.21 -0.73 5.40
N ALA A 150 14.35 -1.23 4.17
CA ALA A 150 15.04 -2.48 3.92
C ALA A 150 16.53 -2.37 4.28
N LYS A 151 17.19 -3.53 4.47
CA LYS A 151 18.60 -3.55 4.89
C LYS A 151 19.53 -2.81 3.92
N ASP A 152 19.31 -3.03 2.62
CA ASP A 152 20.15 -2.48 1.55
C ASP A 152 19.50 -1.27 0.85
N SER A 153 18.66 -0.53 1.60
CA SER A 153 18.01 0.68 1.09
C SER A 153 19.05 1.76 0.77
N PRO A 154 19.02 2.39 -0.42
CA PRO A 154 19.92 3.51 -0.77
C PRO A 154 19.58 4.78 -0.01
N VAL A 155 18.40 4.85 0.61
CA VAL A 155 18.02 5.97 1.47
C VAL A 155 18.27 5.62 2.93
N ASN A 156 18.60 6.61 3.74
CA ASN A 156 18.99 6.44 5.14
C ASN A 156 17.87 6.80 6.14
N GLN A 157 16.74 7.31 5.65
CA GLN A 157 15.61 7.71 6.49
C GLN A 157 14.30 7.06 6.01
N PRO A 158 13.43 6.56 6.92
CA PRO A 158 12.10 6.08 6.59
C PRO A 158 11.25 7.15 5.93
N LEU A 159 10.28 6.74 5.10
CA LEU A 159 9.41 7.64 4.35
C LEU A 159 8.75 8.70 5.24
N VAL A 160 8.27 8.30 6.42
CA VAL A 160 7.65 9.24 7.37
C VAL A 160 8.60 10.38 7.73
N LYS A 161 9.87 10.08 8.01
CA LYS A 161 10.87 11.11 8.34
C LYS A 161 11.19 12.01 7.16
N GLN A 162 11.29 11.43 5.96
CA GLN A 162 11.49 12.22 4.75
C GLN A 162 10.32 13.19 4.51
N MET A 163 9.07 12.70 4.68
CA MET A 163 7.88 13.52 4.54
C MET A 163 7.83 14.63 5.59
N LEU A 164 8.11 14.34 6.85
CA LEU A 164 8.18 15.35 7.92
C LEU A 164 9.23 16.42 7.60
N SER A 165 10.42 16.01 7.17
CA SER A 165 11.51 16.92 6.80
C SER A 165 11.10 17.83 5.63
N LEU A 166 10.43 17.27 4.62
CA LEU A 166 9.95 18.03 3.46
C LEU A 166 8.87 19.04 3.85
N LEU A 167 7.88 18.62 4.63
CA LEU A 167 6.80 19.48 5.10
C LEU A 167 7.34 20.61 5.98
N GLN A 168 8.29 20.31 6.87
CA GLN A 168 8.96 21.31 7.70
C GLN A 168 9.74 22.33 6.87
N LYS A 169 10.50 21.89 5.87
CA LYS A 169 11.21 22.80 4.94
C LYS A 169 10.23 23.72 4.21
N ALA A 170 9.04 23.24 3.88
CA ALA A 170 8.01 24.03 3.21
C ALA A 170 7.18 24.91 4.17
N GLY A 171 7.53 24.98 5.46
CA GLY A 171 6.86 25.81 6.46
C GLY A 171 5.54 25.25 6.97
N TYR A 172 5.39 23.90 7.03
CA TYR A 172 4.20 23.24 7.55
C TYR A 172 4.44 22.60 8.92
N GLU A 173 3.55 22.92 9.87
CA GLU A 173 3.34 22.16 11.09
C GLU A 173 2.59 20.87 10.73
N VAL A 174 3.09 19.73 11.18
CA VAL A 174 2.44 18.43 10.97
C VAL A 174 1.66 18.02 12.21
N ILE A 175 0.38 17.76 12.01
CA ILE A 175 -0.54 17.27 13.04
C ILE A 175 -0.78 15.78 12.76
N PHE A 176 -0.51 14.91 13.75
CA PHE A 176 -0.90 13.51 13.67
C PHE A 176 -2.31 13.32 14.28
N PRO A 177 -3.17 12.49 13.66
CA PRO A 177 -4.49 12.22 14.24
C PRO A 177 -4.36 11.52 15.60
N PRO A 178 -5.30 11.77 16.54
CA PRO A 178 -5.27 11.15 17.85
C PRO A 178 -5.38 9.62 17.75
N LYS A 179 -4.70 8.92 18.65
CA LYS A 179 -4.70 7.44 18.72
C LYS A 179 -4.37 6.76 17.37
N MET A 180 -3.51 7.38 16.58
CA MET A 180 -3.14 6.98 15.21
C MET A 180 -2.78 5.49 15.08
N GLU A 181 -2.23 4.88 16.10
CA GLU A 181 -1.88 3.46 16.10
C GLU A 181 -3.08 2.50 16.03
N LYS A 182 -4.28 2.97 16.33
CA LYS A 182 -5.53 2.19 16.20
C LYS A 182 -6.19 2.36 14.84
N LEU A 183 -5.84 3.42 14.12
CA LEU A 183 -6.50 3.82 12.89
C LEU A 183 -6.06 2.98 11.69
N CYS A 184 -7.01 2.72 10.81
CA CYS A 184 -6.80 2.04 9.52
C CYS A 184 -7.85 2.52 8.52
N CYS A 185 -7.47 2.62 7.23
CA CYS A 185 -8.39 2.94 6.15
C CYS A 185 -9.43 1.85 5.84
N GLY A 186 -9.25 0.63 6.36
CA GLY A 186 -10.16 -0.49 6.13
C GLY A 186 -9.83 -1.38 4.93
N THR A 187 -8.93 -0.96 4.03
CA THR A 187 -8.59 -1.71 2.79
C THR A 187 -8.22 -3.17 3.04
N ILE A 188 -7.60 -3.49 4.18
CA ILE A 188 -7.22 -4.87 4.55
C ILE A 188 -8.45 -5.77 4.61
N TRP A 189 -9.53 -5.31 5.25
CA TRP A 189 -10.78 -6.07 5.42
C TRP A 189 -11.62 -6.04 4.14
N GLU A 190 -11.69 -4.90 3.45
CA GLU A 190 -12.35 -4.79 2.15
C GLU A 190 -11.81 -5.81 1.16
N SER A 191 -10.48 -5.92 1.04
CA SER A 191 -9.82 -6.87 0.13
C SER A 191 -10.15 -8.34 0.45
N LYS A 192 -10.58 -8.65 1.68
CA LYS A 192 -11.02 -9.97 2.13
C LYS A 192 -12.56 -10.15 2.08
N GLY A 193 -13.32 -9.13 1.64
CA GLY A 193 -14.77 -9.18 1.58
C GLY A 193 -15.48 -8.88 2.91
N MET A 194 -14.77 -8.39 3.93
CA MET A 194 -15.34 -8.03 5.24
C MET A 194 -15.71 -6.54 5.27
N LEU A 195 -16.71 -6.15 4.47
CA LEU A 195 -17.03 -4.75 4.20
C LEU A 195 -17.49 -3.99 5.45
N ASP A 196 -18.32 -4.59 6.29
CA ASP A 196 -18.82 -4.01 7.53
C ASP A 196 -17.68 -3.65 8.50
N ILE A 197 -16.69 -4.53 8.64
CA ILE A 197 -15.48 -4.27 9.45
C ILE A 197 -14.65 -3.15 8.80
N ALA A 198 -14.50 -3.20 7.47
CA ALA A 198 -13.78 -2.20 6.72
C ALA A 198 -14.41 -0.80 6.87
N ASP A 199 -15.73 -0.71 6.79
CA ASP A 199 -16.48 0.55 6.92
C ASP A 199 -16.44 1.09 8.36
N SER A 200 -16.52 0.20 9.35
CA SER A 200 -16.31 0.59 10.76
C SER A 200 -14.93 1.22 10.97
N LYS A 201 -13.87 0.66 10.37
CA LYS A 201 -12.51 1.25 10.46
C LYS A 201 -12.40 2.57 9.69
N SER A 202 -13.08 2.72 8.56
CA SER A 202 -13.15 4.00 7.83
C SER A 202 -13.85 5.07 8.66
N THR A 203 -14.94 4.75 9.36
CA THR A 203 -15.67 5.67 10.23
C THR A 203 -14.82 6.12 11.43
N GLU A 204 -14.09 5.20 12.07
CA GLU A 204 -13.14 5.55 13.14
C GLU A 204 -12.05 6.51 12.63
N LEU A 205 -11.54 6.24 11.42
CA LEU A 205 -10.52 7.08 10.79
C LEU A 205 -11.08 8.46 10.45
N GLU A 206 -12.26 8.53 9.85
CA GLU A 206 -12.92 9.81 9.51
C GLU A 206 -13.10 10.69 10.75
N ALA A 207 -13.60 10.14 11.85
CA ALA A 207 -13.79 10.88 13.10
C ALA A 207 -12.45 11.46 13.63
N ALA A 208 -11.38 10.66 13.62
CA ALA A 208 -10.07 11.11 14.08
C ALA A 208 -9.44 12.16 13.15
N LEU A 209 -9.64 12.04 11.85
CA LEU A 209 -9.14 13.02 10.87
C LEU A 209 -9.95 14.31 10.93
N TRP A 210 -11.26 14.23 11.15
CA TRP A 210 -12.15 15.38 11.32
C TRP A 210 -11.72 16.22 12.53
N GLU A 211 -11.45 15.57 13.67
CA GLU A 211 -10.92 16.21 14.87
C GLU A 211 -9.55 16.85 14.59
N ALA A 212 -8.60 16.08 14.04
CA ALA A 212 -7.23 16.55 13.80
C ALA A 212 -7.15 17.68 12.77
N SER A 213 -8.06 17.72 11.79
CA SER A 213 -8.10 18.75 10.75
C SER A 213 -8.89 20.01 11.14
N GLU A 214 -9.31 20.13 12.40
CA GLU A 214 -10.22 21.21 12.85
C GLU A 214 -11.45 21.29 11.93
N GLN A 215 -12.18 20.17 11.84
CA GLN A 215 -13.40 20.05 11.05
C GLN A 215 -13.19 20.24 9.53
N GLY A 216 -12.04 19.76 9.02
CA GLY A 216 -11.69 19.83 7.59
C GLY A 216 -11.04 21.15 7.18
N ARG A 217 -10.69 22.03 8.15
CA ARG A 217 -9.97 23.27 7.91
C ARG A 217 -8.58 23.02 7.32
N TYR A 218 -7.85 22.02 7.83
CA TYR A 218 -6.54 21.66 7.36
C TYR A 218 -6.61 20.49 6.37
N PRO A 219 -5.81 20.53 5.30
CA PRO A 219 -5.70 19.40 4.37
C PRO A 219 -5.15 18.17 5.07
N VAL A 220 -5.57 16.98 4.62
CA VAL A 220 -5.09 15.70 5.14
C VAL A 220 -4.24 15.00 4.10
N LEU A 221 -3.02 14.63 4.47
CA LEU A 221 -2.07 13.89 3.67
C LEU A 221 -2.03 12.42 4.10
N CYS A 222 -2.21 11.49 3.15
CA CYS A 222 -2.03 10.06 3.34
C CYS A 222 -0.94 9.53 2.41
N ASP A 223 0.05 8.85 2.97
CA ASP A 223 1.26 8.40 2.26
C ASP A 223 1.14 7.07 1.51
N GLN A 224 -0.07 6.54 1.38
CA GLN A 224 -0.30 5.26 0.70
C GLN A 224 -1.50 5.36 -0.25
N SER A 225 -1.22 5.33 -1.56
CA SER A 225 -2.25 5.54 -2.59
C SER A 225 -3.44 4.58 -2.52
N PRO A 226 -3.32 3.26 -2.24
CA PRO A 226 -4.49 2.39 -2.04
C PRO A 226 -5.33 2.77 -0.83
N CYS A 227 -4.70 3.16 0.28
CA CYS A 227 -5.42 3.65 1.45
C CYS A 227 -6.18 4.92 1.11
N LEU A 228 -5.51 5.87 0.44
CA LEU A 228 -6.13 7.12 0.02
C LEU A 228 -7.29 6.91 -0.96
N HIS A 229 -7.15 5.98 -1.92
CA HIS A 229 -8.21 5.63 -2.86
C HIS A 229 -9.49 5.20 -2.12
N ARG A 230 -9.37 4.30 -1.12
CA ARG A 230 -10.51 3.92 -0.29
C ARG A 230 -11.01 5.09 0.57
N MET A 231 -10.12 5.83 1.22
CA MET A 231 -10.50 6.99 2.03
C MET A 231 -11.31 8.00 1.21
N ARG A 232 -10.94 8.29 -0.03
CA ARG A 232 -11.69 9.18 -0.94
C ARG A 232 -13.08 8.63 -1.31
N ALA A 233 -13.24 7.31 -1.32
CA ALA A 233 -14.54 6.68 -1.57
C ALA A 233 -15.47 6.72 -0.35
N THR A 234 -14.91 6.71 0.87
CA THR A 234 -15.69 6.59 2.13
C THR A 234 -15.76 7.88 2.93
N ILE A 235 -14.81 8.79 2.81
CA ILE A 235 -14.71 10.06 3.55
C ILE A 235 -14.93 11.23 2.59
N GLN A 236 -16.05 11.93 2.73
CA GLN A 236 -16.44 13.01 1.81
C GLN A 236 -16.24 14.42 2.39
N LYS A 237 -16.18 14.55 3.71
CA LYS A 237 -16.15 15.86 4.40
C LYS A 237 -14.75 16.49 4.48
N ILE A 238 -13.71 15.73 4.21
CA ILE A 238 -12.32 16.12 4.41
C ILE A 238 -11.57 16.09 3.09
N LYS A 239 -10.77 17.11 2.81
CA LYS A 239 -9.89 17.14 1.63
C LYS A 239 -8.67 16.27 1.88
N LEU A 240 -8.58 15.19 1.13
CA LEU A 240 -7.55 14.15 1.23
C LEU A 240 -6.60 14.23 0.05
N TYR A 241 -5.29 14.19 0.32
CA TYR A 241 -4.25 14.35 -0.69
C TYR A 241 -3.27 13.17 -0.68
N GLU A 242 -2.82 12.80 -1.88
CA GLU A 242 -1.68 11.93 -2.12
C GLU A 242 -0.38 12.75 -2.00
N PRO A 243 0.76 12.14 -1.58
CA PRO A 243 2.02 12.89 -1.43
C PRO A 243 2.43 13.69 -2.65
N ALA A 244 2.45 13.08 -3.85
CA ALA A 244 2.84 13.80 -5.06
C ALA A 244 1.87 14.94 -5.40
N GLU A 245 0.57 14.71 -5.18
CA GLU A 245 -0.46 15.73 -5.37
C GLU A 245 -0.31 16.88 -4.37
N PHE A 246 -0.06 16.56 -3.10
CA PHE A 246 0.15 17.58 -2.06
C PHE A 246 1.40 18.43 -2.34
N ILE A 247 2.52 17.77 -2.67
CA ILE A 247 3.77 18.45 -2.99
C ILE A 247 3.59 19.36 -4.21
N TYR A 248 3.00 18.85 -5.26
CA TYR A 248 2.80 19.63 -6.49
C TYR A 248 1.84 20.80 -6.29
N THR A 249 0.77 20.63 -5.50
CA THR A 249 -0.27 21.64 -5.29
C THR A 249 0.16 22.71 -4.29
N PHE A 250 0.80 22.35 -3.19
CA PHE A 250 1.02 23.25 -2.06
C PHE A 250 2.48 23.58 -1.77
N LEU A 251 3.42 22.73 -2.21
CA LEU A 251 4.82 22.88 -1.88
C LEU A 251 5.69 23.30 -3.06
N ARG A 252 5.20 23.13 -4.30
CA ARG A 252 5.99 23.42 -5.50
C ARG A 252 6.62 24.82 -5.48
N ASP A 253 5.83 25.82 -5.13
CA ASP A 253 6.26 27.22 -5.13
C ASP A 253 6.91 27.65 -3.79
N LYS A 254 6.99 26.75 -2.81
CA LYS A 254 7.64 26.95 -1.51
C LYS A 254 8.99 26.25 -1.38
N LEU A 255 9.31 25.39 -2.33
CA LEU A 255 10.54 24.59 -2.35
C LEU A 255 11.32 24.92 -3.62
N GLU A 256 12.62 25.01 -3.48
CA GLU A 256 13.53 25.06 -4.61
C GLU A 256 13.86 23.62 -5.07
N PHE A 257 13.60 23.35 -6.34
CA PHE A 257 13.89 22.07 -6.97
C PHE A 257 15.14 22.19 -7.81
N THR A 258 16.13 21.36 -7.53
CA THR A 258 17.36 21.25 -8.32
C THR A 258 17.31 19.92 -9.08
N PRO A 259 16.97 19.92 -10.38
CA PRO A 259 16.91 18.68 -11.17
C PRO A 259 18.28 18.01 -11.24
N THR A 260 18.31 16.70 -11.06
CA THR A 260 19.51 15.88 -11.27
C THR A 260 19.53 15.34 -12.69
N ASP A 261 20.73 15.10 -13.24
CA ASP A 261 20.88 14.42 -14.54
C ASP A 261 20.82 12.89 -14.44
N ARG A 262 20.66 12.37 -13.21
CA ARG A 262 20.46 10.93 -13.02
C ARG A 262 19.08 10.52 -13.53
N PRO A 263 18.98 9.49 -14.38
CA PRO A 263 17.69 9.01 -14.85
C PRO A 263 16.86 8.44 -13.70
N ILE A 264 15.58 8.79 -13.67
CA ILE A 264 14.61 8.23 -12.72
C ILE A 264 13.49 7.53 -13.46
N ALA A 265 13.09 6.36 -12.96
CA ALA A 265 11.92 5.65 -13.47
C ALA A 265 10.72 5.85 -12.53
N ILE A 266 9.55 6.01 -13.12
CA ILE A 266 8.30 6.17 -12.40
C ILE A 266 7.39 4.99 -12.68
N HIS A 267 7.07 4.22 -11.66
CA HIS A 267 5.98 3.26 -11.71
C HIS A 267 4.70 3.88 -11.15
N ILE A 268 3.77 4.22 -12.05
CA ILE A 268 2.47 4.78 -11.68
C ILE A 268 1.58 3.64 -11.18
N THR A 269 1.23 3.68 -9.92
CA THR A 269 0.44 2.63 -9.26
C THR A 269 -1.00 2.58 -9.78
N CYS A 270 -1.66 1.40 -9.65
CA CYS A 270 -3.05 1.22 -10.05
C CYS A 270 -3.98 2.23 -9.36
N SER A 271 -3.80 2.47 -8.06
CA SER A 271 -4.61 3.44 -7.31
C SER A 271 -4.38 4.89 -7.76
N MET A 272 -3.14 5.29 -8.07
CA MET A 272 -2.86 6.61 -8.62
C MET A 272 -3.49 6.80 -10.01
N ARG A 273 -3.45 5.77 -10.87
CA ARG A 273 -4.14 5.79 -12.17
C ARG A 273 -5.64 5.99 -12.00
N LYS A 274 -6.27 5.24 -11.10
CA LYS A 274 -7.70 5.36 -10.78
C LYS A 274 -8.10 6.73 -10.23
N MET A 275 -7.21 7.37 -9.47
CA MET A 275 -7.43 8.72 -8.95
C MET A 275 -7.06 9.85 -9.94
N GLY A 276 -6.58 9.52 -11.15
CA GLY A 276 -6.20 10.52 -12.17
C GLY A 276 -4.90 11.28 -11.85
N LEU A 277 -4.05 10.75 -10.95
CA LEU A 277 -2.86 11.44 -10.45
C LEU A 277 -1.58 11.18 -11.26
N ALA A 278 -1.65 10.42 -12.34
CA ALA A 278 -0.49 10.05 -13.15
C ALA A 278 0.30 11.27 -13.65
N ASN A 279 -0.38 12.25 -14.23
CA ASN A 279 0.26 13.45 -14.79
C ASN A 279 0.90 14.32 -13.72
N ILE A 280 0.31 14.39 -12.53
CA ILE A 280 0.87 15.13 -11.40
C ILE A 280 2.19 14.50 -10.95
N LEU A 281 2.24 13.17 -10.81
CA LEU A 281 3.47 12.46 -10.46
C LEU A 281 4.55 12.66 -11.52
N ILE A 282 4.20 12.58 -12.80
CA ILE A 282 5.14 12.82 -13.91
C ILE A 282 5.67 14.25 -13.88
N SER A 283 4.80 15.24 -13.67
CA SER A 283 5.20 16.64 -13.59
C SER A 283 6.12 16.91 -12.41
N LEU A 284 5.81 16.33 -11.25
CA LEU A 284 6.69 16.43 -10.06
C LEU A 284 8.05 15.79 -10.31
N ALA A 285 8.09 14.62 -10.95
CA ALA A 285 9.34 13.95 -11.27
C ALA A 285 10.24 14.78 -12.21
N LYS A 286 9.65 15.47 -13.19
CA LYS A 286 10.37 16.38 -14.09
C LYS A 286 10.98 17.59 -13.38
N LEU A 287 10.45 17.97 -12.22
CA LEU A 287 11.11 18.97 -11.35
C LEU A 287 12.33 18.40 -10.63
N CYS A 288 12.42 17.08 -10.48
CA CYS A 288 13.49 16.39 -9.74
C CYS A 288 14.59 15.83 -10.64
N SER A 289 14.31 15.55 -11.92
CA SER A 289 15.27 14.99 -12.87
C SER A 289 15.02 15.47 -14.29
N THR A 290 16.13 15.69 -15.03
CA THR A 290 16.10 15.99 -16.46
C THR A 290 15.76 14.77 -17.31
N GLN A 291 15.90 13.55 -16.76
CA GLN A 291 15.69 12.28 -17.44
C GLN A 291 14.65 11.43 -16.68
N VAL A 292 13.37 11.58 -17.07
CA VAL A 292 12.25 10.83 -16.47
C VAL A 292 11.82 9.72 -17.44
N PHE A 293 11.90 8.49 -16.99
CA PHE A 293 11.52 7.30 -17.72
C PHE A 293 10.21 6.70 -17.16
N ILE A 294 9.25 6.41 -18.03
CA ILE A 294 8.00 5.76 -17.68
C ILE A 294 8.00 4.38 -18.33
N PRO A 295 8.08 3.29 -17.53
CA PRO A 295 8.08 1.93 -18.07
C PRO A 295 6.79 1.63 -18.85
N GLU A 296 6.94 1.06 -20.03
CA GLU A 296 5.83 0.66 -20.89
C GLU A 296 5.28 -0.71 -20.49
N GLU A 297 3.98 -0.92 -20.68
CA GLU A 297 3.30 -2.19 -20.42
C GLU A 297 3.46 -2.73 -18.98
N VAL A 298 3.73 -1.85 -18.04
CA VAL A 298 3.78 -2.17 -16.60
C VAL A 298 2.60 -1.49 -15.91
N GLY A 299 1.50 -2.21 -15.77
CA GLY A 299 0.25 -1.68 -15.20
C GLY A 299 0.17 -1.85 -13.69
N CYS A 300 0.19 -3.09 -13.22
CA CYS A 300 0.13 -3.45 -11.80
C CYS A 300 1.46 -4.04 -11.35
N CYS A 301 1.83 -3.81 -10.10
CA CYS A 301 3.00 -4.46 -9.50
C CYS A 301 2.73 -5.92 -9.07
N GLY A 302 1.47 -6.37 -9.09
CA GLY A 302 1.05 -7.71 -8.64
C GLY A 302 1.16 -7.94 -7.14
N PHE A 303 1.48 -6.91 -6.35
CA PHE A 303 1.65 -7.06 -4.90
C PHE A 303 0.34 -7.06 -4.12
N ALA A 304 -0.61 -6.20 -4.49
CA ALA A 304 -2.00 -6.15 -4.01
C ALA A 304 -2.19 -6.48 -2.51
N GLY A 305 -1.51 -5.77 -1.66
CA GLY A 305 -1.54 -5.94 -0.21
C GLY A 305 -0.69 -7.12 0.28
N ASP A 306 -1.23 -8.33 0.31
CA ASP A 306 -0.56 -9.54 0.77
C ASP A 306 -0.17 -10.53 -0.34
N LYS A 307 -0.60 -10.28 -1.59
CA LYS A 307 -0.38 -11.19 -2.71
C LYS A 307 1.11 -11.42 -3.00
N GLY A 308 1.92 -10.39 -2.93
CA GLY A 308 3.36 -10.52 -3.13
C GLY A 308 4.05 -11.46 -2.12
N PHE A 309 3.44 -11.71 -0.96
CA PHE A 309 3.93 -12.67 0.04
C PHE A 309 3.29 -14.04 -0.07
N THR A 310 2.03 -14.12 -0.51
CA THR A 310 1.24 -15.34 -0.54
C THR A 310 1.16 -15.97 -1.93
N GLN A 311 1.30 -15.17 -2.98
CA GLN A 311 1.35 -15.58 -4.39
C GLN A 311 2.46 -14.81 -5.12
N PRO A 312 3.75 -15.04 -4.79
CA PRO A 312 4.88 -14.27 -5.33
C PRO A 312 5.04 -14.37 -6.86
N GLU A 313 4.49 -15.43 -7.46
CA GLU A 313 4.45 -15.61 -8.92
C GLU A 313 3.68 -14.48 -9.63
N LEU A 314 2.64 -13.91 -8.99
CA LEU A 314 1.88 -12.79 -9.56
C LEU A 314 2.74 -11.53 -9.66
N ASN A 315 3.49 -11.23 -8.61
CA ASN A 315 4.41 -10.11 -8.58
C ASN A 315 5.53 -10.29 -9.62
N THR A 316 6.14 -11.48 -9.66
CA THR A 316 7.19 -11.83 -10.64
C THR A 316 6.69 -11.65 -12.07
N TYR A 317 5.49 -12.14 -12.38
CA TYR A 317 4.91 -12.00 -13.71
C TYR A 317 4.55 -10.56 -14.04
N ALA A 318 3.94 -9.83 -13.12
CA ALA A 318 3.54 -8.43 -13.33
C ALA A 318 4.74 -7.52 -13.64
N LEU A 319 5.87 -7.75 -12.98
CA LEU A 319 7.08 -6.95 -13.13
C LEU A 319 8.08 -7.49 -14.17
N ARG A 320 7.76 -8.58 -14.89
CA ARG A 320 8.67 -9.20 -15.85
C ARG A 320 9.19 -8.26 -16.95
N LYS A 321 8.40 -7.27 -17.33
CA LYS A 321 8.77 -6.25 -18.33
C LYS A 321 9.47 -5.03 -17.73
N LEU A 322 9.38 -4.82 -16.42
CA LEU A 322 9.96 -3.65 -15.74
C LEU A 322 11.48 -3.74 -15.68
N ARG A 323 12.01 -4.82 -15.13
CA ARG A 323 13.44 -4.99 -14.91
C ARG A 323 14.31 -4.82 -16.18
N PRO A 324 13.98 -5.45 -17.32
CA PRO A 324 14.74 -5.23 -18.56
C PRO A 324 14.76 -3.79 -19.04
N GLN A 325 13.63 -3.07 -18.88
CA GLN A 325 13.52 -1.67 -19.26
C GLN A 325 14.37 -0.76 -18.37
N LEU A 326 14.37 -0.99 -17.05
CA LEU A 326 15.20 -0.24 -16.11
C LEU A 326 16.69 -0.47 -16.38
N THR A 327 17.11 -1.70 -16.63
CA THR A 327 18.49 -2.03 -16.98
C THR A 327 18.92 -1.34 -18.27
N LYS A 328 18.08 -1.35 -19.31
CA LYS A 328 18.33 -0.66 -20.58
C LYS A 328 18.45 0.85 -20.42
N ALA A 329 17.65 1.44 -19.52
CA ALA A 329 17.69 2.87 -19.21
C ALA A 329 18.85 3.27 -18.27
N GLY A 330 19.70 2.33 -17.86
CA GLY A 330 20.79 2.59 -16.91
C GLY A 330 20.32 2.95 -15.51
N ILE A 331 19.05 2.60 -15.18
CA ILE A 331 18.45 2.91 -13.87
C ILE A 331 18.72 1.74 -12.95
N GLY A 332 19.36 2.03 -11.82
CA GLY A 332 19.60 1.05 -10.77
C GLY A 332 18.33 0.72 -9.99
N ILE A 333 18.44 0.62 -8.68
CA ILE A 333 17.32 0.26 -7.79
C ILE A 333 16.34 1.43 -7.68
N GLY A 334 15.07 1.17 -8.06
CA GLY A 334 13.98 2.10 -7.82
C GLY A 334 13.17 1.73 -6.57
N TYR A 335 12.58 2.73 -5.93
CA TYR A 335 11.66 2.54 -4.79
C TYR A 335 10.28 3.02 -5.15
N SER A 336 9.29 2.22 -4.78
CA SER A 336 7.88 2.60 -4.86
C SER A 336 7.29 2.66 -3.46
N ASN A 337 6.47 3.66 -3.22
CA ASN A 337 5.72 3.82 -1.98
C ASN A 337 4.75 2.64 -1.67
N LEU A 338 4.41 1.85 -2.66
CA LEU A 338 3.52 0.68 -2.56
C LEU A 338 4.26 -0.64 -2.41
N SER A 339 5.41 -0.72 -3.01
CA SER A 339 6.26 -1.88 -2.93
C SER A 339 7.57 -1.45 -2.29
N LEU A 340 7.59 -1.27 -0.98
CA LEU A 340 8.82 -1.24 -0.18
C LEU A 340 9.73 -2.43 -0.48
N ILE A 341 9.32 -3.28 -1.42
CA ILE A 341 9.81 -4.64 -1.44
C ILE A 341 10.44 -5.04 -2.78
N HIS A 342 10.23 -4.37 -3.93
CA HIS A 342 10.44 -5.15 -5.14
C HIS A 342 10.97 -4.48 -6.40
N ILE A 343 11.65 -3.40 -6.33
CA ILE A 343 12.31 -2.96 -7.57
C ILE A 343 13.79 -2.83 -7.41
#